data_336635e588cc28b26f250f86945d9bd2
#
_entry.id   336635e588cc28b26f250f86945d9bd2
#
_cell.length_a   1.000
_cell.length_b   1.000
_cell.length_c   1.000
_cell.angle_alpha   90.00
_cell.angle_beta   90.00
_cell.angle_gamma   90.00
#
_symmetry.space_group_name_H-M   'P 1'
#
loop_
_entity.id
_entity.type
_entity.pdbx_description
1 polymer ?
#
loop_
_entity_poly.entity_id
_entity_poly.type
_entity_poly.pdbx_seq_one_letter_code
_entity_poly.pdbx_strand_id
1 'polypeptide(L)'
;MKKKLLIIEAHSDDSAIGAAGFLEKFKDEYEFHFLLMTVSDIEMTHCGPLSREQRLQEYENYVGYFDGQWHQDLNVPINADARLDTIPKREIVGYIENFLNKIKPEVIIVQGPSFHHDHTIVYESTIAATRPTARHCPNEIYIMENPTYIHSLGPATDFRPDFYIALTKDQMQKKLDLFSQNFPSQIREESNYLSPEGIRSWSRYRGIECRQQYAEAFKTFQRVV
;
A
#
# COMPACT_ATOMS: atom_id res chain seq x y z
N MET A 1 15.26 18.42 7.85
CA MET A 1 13.82 18.06 7.74
C MET A 1 13.74 16.68 7.11
N LYS A 2 12.86 15.81 7.61
CA LYS A 2 12.57 14.52 6.94
C LYS A 2 11.91 14.79 5.58
N LYS A 3 12.18 13.94 4.60
CA LYS A 3 11.47 13.97 3.31
C LYS A 3 10.03 13.49 3.52
N LYS A 4 9.08 14.07 2.80
CA LYS A 4 7.69 13.62 2.85
C LYS A 4 7.46 12.47 1.90
N LEU A 5 6.94 11.37 2.44
CA LEU A 5 6.56 10.19 1.68
C LEU A 5 5.04 10.00 1.83
N LEU A 6 4.34 9.89 0.70
CA LEU A 6 2.91 9.60 0.66
C LEU A 6 2.69 8.17 0.19
N ILE A 7 2.05 7.38 1.04
CA ILE A 7 1.55 6.05 0.69
C ILE A 7 0.09 6.22 0.24
N ILE A 8 -0.25 5.76 -0.95
CA ILE A 8 -1.62 5.79 -1.48
C ILE A 8 -2.12 4.35 -1.52
N GLU A 9 -3.15 4.08 -0.74
CA GLU A 9 -3.67 2.74 -0.48
C GLU A 9 -5.13 2.64 -0.90
N ALA A 10 -5.49 1.56 -1.61
CA ALA A 10 -6.89 1.25 -1.86
C ALA A 10 -7.58 0.85 -0.55
N HIS A 11 -6.97 -0.07 0.20
CA HIS A 11 -7.49 -0.63 1.42
C HIS A 11 -6.50 -0.46 2.58
N SER A 12 -6.99 -0.60 3.80
CA SER A 12 -6.26 -0.30 5.02
C SER A 12 -5.04 -1.21 5.30
N ASP A 13 -4.93 -2.36 4.66
CA ASP A 13 -3.87 -3.35 4.87
C ASP A 13 -2.80 -3.39 3.77
N ASP A 14 -2.97 -2.65 2.68
CA ASP A 14 -2.11 -2.73 1.49
C ASP A 14 -0.63 -2.48 1.81
N SER A 15 -0.31 -1.41 2.53
CA SER A 15 1.09 -1.10 2.85
C SER A 15 1.65 -1.99 3.96
N ALA A 16 0.82 -2.51 4.85
CA ALA A 16 1.26 -3.48 5.85
C ALA A 16 1.76 -4.77 5.20
N ILE A 17 1.15 -5.16 4.09
CA ILE A 17 1.54 -6.32 3.30
C ILE A 17 2.72 -5.98 2.37
N GLY A 18 2.62 -4.89 1.61
CA GLY A 18 3.52 -4.57 0.50
C GLY A 18 4.77 -3.77 0.86
N ALA A 19 4.73 -2.93 1.92
CA ALA A 19 5.76 -1.92 2.17
C ALA A 19 6.16 -1.72 3.65
N ALA A 20 5.62 -2.47 4.61
CA ALA A 20 5.91 -2.23 6.03
C ALA A 20 7.40 -2.39 6.38
N GLY A 21 8.12 -3.24 5.67
CA GLY A 21 9.58 -3.38 5.83
C GLY A 21 10.34 -2.15 5.33
N PHE A 22 9.92 -1.55 4.20
CA PHE A 22 10.43 -0.27 3.74
C PHE A 22 10.17 0.82 4.79
N LEU A 23 8.94 0.94 5.27
CA LEU A 23 8.57 1.95 6.24
C LEU A 23 9.38 1.80 7.54
N GLU A 24 9.53 0.58 8.06
CA GLU A 24 10.34 0.30 9.25
C GLU A 24 11.82 0.66 9.03
N LYS A 25 12.37 0.32 7.86
CA LYS A 25 13.78 0.58 7.55
C LYS A 25 14.09 2.07 7.48
N PHE A 26 13.18 2.88 6.99
CA PHE A 26 13.38 4.29 6.69
C PHE A 26 12.56 5.24 7.60
N LYS A 27 12.08 4.75 8.73
CA LYS A 27 11.23 5.53 9.64
C LYS A 27 11.87 6.81 10.18
N ASP A 28 13.19 6.87 10.23
CA ASP A 28 13.91 8.05 10.68
C ASP A 28 14.20 9.04 9.56
N GLU A 29 14.05 8.64 8.29
CA GLU A 29 14.36 9.44 7.11
C GLU A 29 13.13 10.17 6.56
N TYR A 30 11.93 9.59 6.71
CA TYR A 30 10.70 10.11 6.13
C TYR A 30 9.69 10.59 7.18
N GLU A 31 8.93 11.62 6.79
CA GLU A 31 7.64 11.99 7.38
C GLU A 31 6.56 11.25 6.59
N PHE A 32 5.88 10.32 7.24
CA PHE A 32 4.91 9.44 6.56
C PHE A 32 3.53 10.05 6.53
N HIS A 33 2.96 10.09 5.32
CA HIS A 33 1.57 10.39 5.07
C HIS A 33 0.92 9.19 4.37
N PHE A 34 -0.31 8.89 4.76
CA PHE A 34 -1.07 7.77 4.22
C PHE A 34 -2.40 8.29 3.67
N LEU A 35 -2.71 7.99 2.43
CA LEU A 35 -3.98 8.33 1.78
C LEU A 35 -4.78 7.05 1.60
N LEU A 36 -5.76 6.83 2.48
CA LEU A 36 -6.68 5.70 2.41
C LEU A 36 -7.84 6.04 1.48
N MET A 37 -8.03 5.25 0.43
CA MET A 37 -9.07 5.53 -0.57
C MET A 37 -10.44 5.03 -0.14
N THR A 38 -10.53 3.83 0.42
CA THR A 38 -11.83 3.27 0.85
C THR A 38 -11.71 2.33 2.03
N VAL A 39 -12.76 2.30 2.82
CA VAL A 39 -13.01 1.33 3.88
C VAL A 39 -14.51 1.23 4.14
N SER A 40 -15.06 0.04 4.20
CA SER A 40 -16.50 -0.21 4.46
C SER A 40 -16.72 -1.29 5.49
N ASP A 41 -17.95 -1.43 5.94
CA ASP A 41 -18.41 -2.67 6.56
C ASP A 41 -18.26 -3.80 5.56
N ILE A 42 -17.80 -4.96 6.01
CA ILE A 42 -17.59 -6.12 5.15
C ILE A 42 -17.92 -7.41 5.89
N GLU A 43 -18.45 -8.38 5.18
CA GLU A 43 -18.61 -9.76 5.65
C GLU A 43 -17.43 -10.60 5.17
N MET A 44 -16.59 -11.01 6.11
CA MET A 44 -15.44 -11.86 5.81
C MET A 44 -15.78 -13.33 6.02
N THR A 45 -15.45 -14.18 5.06
CA THR A 45 -15.77 -15.62 5.12
C THR A 45 -15.07 -16.35 6.27
N HIS A 46 -13.94 -15.86 6.77
CA HIS A 46 -13.13 -16.52 7.78
C HIS A 46 -13.35 -16.00 9.22
N CYS A 47 -13.84 -14.76 9.39
CA CYS A 47 -14.03 -14.17 10.72
C CYS A 47 -15.40 -13.49 10.89
N GLY A 48 -16.27 -13.51 9.86
CA GLY A 48 -17.60 -12.92 9.91
C GLY A 48 -17.62 -11.41 9.67
N PRO A 49 -18.63 -10.69 10.18
CA PRO A 49 -18.81 -9.27 9.94
C PRO A 49 -17.73 -8.42 10.63
N LEU A 50 -17.22 -7.45 9.91
CA LEU A 50 -16.29 -6.43 10.38
C LEU A 50 -16.87 -5.05 10.11
N SER A 51 -16.98 -4.22 11.13
CA SER A 51 -17.41 -2.85 10.94
C SER A 51 -16.29 -1.98 10.35
N ARG A 52 -16.69 -0.92 9.67
CA ARG A 52 -15.78 0.12 9.19
C ARG A 52 -14.94 0.70 10.33
N GLU A 53 -15.55 0.92 11.50
CA GLU A 53 -14.89 1.47 12.68
C GLU A 53 -13.78 0.55 13.19
N GLN A 54 -14.02 -0.76 13.21
CA GLN A 54 -12.99 -1.74 13.57
C GLN A 54 -11.80 -1.70 12.60
N ARG A 55 -12.08 -1.69 11.31
CA ARG A 55 -11.06 -1.61 10.25
C ARG A 55 -10.27 -0.30 10.29
N LEU A 56 -10.94 0.82 10.58
CA LEU A 56 -10.26 2.11 10.77
C LEU A 56 -9.38 2.08 12.03
N GLN A 57 -9.85 1.47 13.14
CA GLN A 57 -9.04 1.36 14.35
C GLN A 57 -7.78 0.51 14.12
N GLU A 58 -7.89 -0.60 13.38
CA GLU A 58 -6.75 -1.40 12.94
C GLU A 58 -5.74 -0.53 12.17
N TYR A 59 -6.22 0.24 11.21
CA TYR A 59 -5.41 1.13 10.40
C TYR A 59 -4.75 2.25 11.20
N GLU A 60 -5.49 2.91 12.07
CA GLU A 60 -4.98 3.98 12.94
C GLU A 60 -3.85 3.48 13.85
N ASN A 61 -3.98 2.29 14.41
CA ASN A 61 -2.94 1.67 15.21
C ASN A 61 -1.65 1.43 14.39
N TYR A 62 -1.81 0.93 13.16
CA TYR A 62 -0.70 0.69 12.25
C TYR A 62 0.00 1.99 11.84
N VAL A 63 -0.75 2.99 11.39
CA VAL A 63 -0.20 4.30 11.02
C VAL A 63 0.46 5.00 12.20
N GLY A 64 -0.16 4.90 13.39
CA GLY A 64 0.36 5.47 14.64
C GLY A 64 1.72 4.90 15.05
N TYR A 65 2.01 3.65 14.74
CA TYR A 65 3.33 3.06 14.99
C TYR A 65 4.47 3.83 14.28
N PHE A 66 4.20 4.40 13.12
CA PHE A 66 5.16 5.16 12.32
C PHE A 66 5.13 6.67 12.61
N ASP A 67 4.40 7.13 13.64
CA ASP A 67 4.10 8.56 13.84
C ASP A 67 3.50 9.19 12.56
N GLY A 68 2.81 8.38 11.75
CA GLY A 68 2.27 8.77 10.46
C GLY A 68 0.98 9.58 10.58
N GLN A 69 0.69 10.32 9.53
CA GLN A 69 -0.57 11.05 9.38
C GLN A 69 -1.39 10.39 8.28
N TRP A 70 -2.58 9.88 8.61
CA TRP A 70 -3.46 9.39 7.57
C TRP A 70 -4.48 10.43 7.14
N HIS A 71 -4.90 10.34 5.90
CA HIS A 71 -5.76 11.29 5.23
C HIS A 71 -6.89 10.57 4.55
N GLN A 72 -8.04 11.17 4.62
CA GLN A 72 -9.22 10.78 3.87
C GLN A 72 -10.08 12.02 3.66
N ASP A 73 -10.68 12.17 2.49
CA ASP A 73 -11.65 13.23 2.23
C ASP A 73 -13.01 12.58 1.99
N LEU A 74 -14.03 13.13 2.59
CA LEU A 74 -15.39 12.61 2.57
C LEU A 74 -16.08 12.72 1.21
N ASN A 75 -15.44 13.35 0.20
CA ASN A 75 -16.01 13.47 -1.15
C ASN A 75 -15.84 12.20 -2.01
N VAL A 76 -14.89 11.33 -1.68
CA VAL A 76 -14.89 9.96 -2.18
C VAL A 76 -15.62 9.12 -1.13
N PRO A 77 -16.65 8.37 -1.51
CA PRO A 77 -17.41 7.59 -0.52
C PRO A 77 -16.49 6.63 0.21
N ILE A 78 -16.25 6.89 1.49
CA ILE A 78 -15.50 6.00 2.37
C ILE A 78 -16.01 4.56 2.29
N ASN A 79 -17.29 4.40 2.01
CA ASN A 79 -17.99 3.13 1.91
C ASN A 79 -18.05 2.64 0.45
N ALA A 80 -16.89 2.45 -0.17
CA ALA A 80 -16.78 2.09 -1.58
C ALA A 80 -15.86 0.89 -1.86
N ASP A 81 -15.58 0.04 -0.87
CA ASP A 81 -14.80 -1.20 -1.07
C ASP A 81 -15.40 -2.02 -2.22
N ALA A 82 -14.52 -2.44 -3.13
CA ALA A 82 -14.86 -3.15 -4.37
C ALA A 82 -15.84 -2.41 -5.28
N ARG A 83 -15.89 -1.08 -5.18
CA ARG A 83 -16.79 -0.21 -5.97
C ARG A 83 -16.18 1.11 -6.40
N LEU A 84 -14.86 1.30 -6.29
CA LEU A 84 -14.20 2.52 -6.76
C LEU A 84 -14.37 2.72 -8.27
N ASP A 85 -14.60 1.65 -9.03
CA ASP A 85 -14.92 1.69 -10.46
C ASP A 85 -16.27 2.34 -10.78
N THR A 86 -17.17 2.46 -9.79
CA THR A 86 -18.46 3.18 -9.94
C THR A 86 -18.33 4.69 -9.78
N ILE A 87 -17.19 5.18 -9.32
CA ILE A 87 -16.88 6.60 -9.15
C ILE A 87 -16.20 7.11 -10.42
N PRO A 88 -16.62 8.23 -10.99
CA PRO A 88 -15.93 8.80 -12.14
C PRO A 88 -14.44 8.98 -11.87
N LYS A 89 -13.58 8.35 -12.67
CA LYS A 89 -12.11 8.37 -12.48
C LYS A 89 -11.55 9.79 -12.29
N ARG A 90 -12.12 10.80 -12.97
CA ARG A 90 -11.71 12.20 -12.81
C ARG A 90 -11.87 12.71 -11.37
N GLU A 91 -12.84 12.19 -10.63
CA GLU A 91 -13.07 12.58 -9.23
C GLU A 91 -12.02 11.97 -8.34
N ILE A 92 -11.67 10.70 -8.56
CA ILE A 92 -10.58 10.02 -7.85
C ILE A 92 -9.24 10.69 -8.16
N VAL A 93 -8.97 11.03 -9.43
CA VAL A 93 -7.77 11.78 -9.84
C VAL A 93 -7.71 13.14 -9.14
N GLY A 94 -8.80 13.91 -9.18
CA GLY A 94 -8.88 15.22 -8.52
C GLY A 94 -8.69 15.14 -7.00
N TYR A 95 -9.21 14.09 -6.40
CA TYR A 95 -9.03 13.79 -4.98
C TYR A 95 -7.54 13.58 -4.65
N ILE A 96 -6.85 12.72 -5.38
CA ILE A 96 -5.41 12.48 -5.20
C ILE A 96 -4.62 13.77 -5.45
N GLU A 97 -4.90 14.52 -6.53
CA GLU A 97 -4.25 15.80 -6.83
C GLU A 97 -4.38 16.81 -5.68
N ASN A 98 -5.53 16.86 -5.02
CA ASN A 98 -5.73 17.75 -3.86
C ASN A 98 -4.77 17.41 -2.71
N PHE A 99 -4.57 16.12 -2.40
CA PHE A 99 -3.62 15.70 -1.38
C PHE A 99 -2.17 15.90 -1.81
N LEU A 100 -1.83 15.62 -3.07
CA LEU A 100 -0.50 15.91 -3.62
C LEU A 100 -0.15 17.40 -3.47
N ASN A 101 -1.08 18.28 -3.80
CA ASN A 101 -0.88 19.74 -3.68
C ASN A 101 -0.79 20.22 -2.23
N LYS A 102 -1.50 19.58 -1.30
CA LYS A 102 -1.52 19.91 0.13
C LYS A 102 -0.26 19.40 0.83
N ILE A 103 0.09 18.14 0.65
CA ILE A 103 1.20 17.46 1.33
C ILE A 103 2.53 17.82 0.67
N LYS A 104 2.56 17.86 -0.67
CA LYS A 104 3.75 18.03 -1.51
C LYS A 104 4.79 16.96 -1.23
N PRO A 105 4.46 15.67 -1.38
CA PRO A 105 5.39 14.59 -1.12
C PRO A 105 6.51 14.58 -2.17
N GLU A 106 7.71 14.21 -1.73
CA GLU A 106 8.88 13.99 -2.60
C GLU A 106 8.88 12.58 -3.17
N VAL A 107 8.28 11.64 -2.41
CA VAL A 107 8.17 10.23 -2.76
C VAL A 107 6.73 9.76 -2.64
N ILE A 108 6.28 8.95 -3.58
CA ILE A 108 5.01 8.21 -3.52
C ILE A 108 5.30 6.72 -3.54
N ILE A 109 4.57 5.98 -2.70
CA ILE A 109 4.39 4.53 -2.83
C ILE A 109 2.90 4.27 -3.06
N VAL A 110 2.57 3.48 -4.07
CA VAL A 110 1.20 3.06 -4.40
C VAL A 110 1.19 1.57 -4.72
N GLN A 111 0.11 0.86 -4.39
CA GLN A 111 -0.01 -0.55 -4.79
C GLN A 111 -0.13 -0.68 -6.31
N GLY A 112 0.41 -1.77 -6.85
CA GLY A 112 0.29 -2.11 -8.27
C GLY A 112 -1.13 -2.55 -8.65
N PRO A 113 -1.44 -2.55 -9.96
CA PRO A 113 -2.69 -3.11 -10.44
C PRO A 113 -2.76 -4.60 -10.11
N SER A 114 -3.95 -5.07 -9.80
CA SER A 114 -4.20 -6.47 -9.49
C SER A 114 -5.59 -6.88 -10.01
N PHE A 115 -6.04 -8.09 -9.69
CA PHE A 115 -7.42 -8.51 -9.99
C PHE A 115 -8.47 -7.83 -9.10
N HIS A 116 -8.06 -7.08 -8.06
CA HIS A 116 -8.97 -6.25 -7.31
C HIS A 116 -9.20 -4.92 -8.06
N HIS A 117 -10.43 -4.61 -8.39
CA HIS A 117 -10.78 -3.42 -9.18
C HIS A 117 -10.27 -2.14 -8.54
N ASP A 118 -10.41 -2.00 -7.21
CA ASP A 118 -9.97 -0.81 -6.49
C ASP A 118 -8.47 -0.57 -6.64
N HIS A 119 -7.63 -1.63 -6.59
CA HIS A 119 -6.19 -1.50 -6.80
C HIS A 119 -5.88 -0.90 -8.18
N THR A 120 -6.53 -1.41 -9.21
CA THR A 120 -6.35 -0.93 -10.58
C THR A 120 -6.78 0.55 -10.71
N ILE A 121 -7.94 0.90 -10.14
CA ILE A 121 -8.46 2.27 -10.17
C ILE A 121 -7.53 3.24 -9.43
N VAL A 122 -7.09 2.87 -8.23
CA VAL A 122 -6.20 3.72 -7.42
C VAL A 122 -4.84 3.88 -8.10
N TYR A 123 -4.26 2.79 -8.62
CA TYR A 123 -3.02 2.83 -9.40
C TYR A 123 -3.13 3.78 -10.59
N GLU A 124 -4.09 3.54 -11.49
CA GLU A 124 -4.27 4.35 -12.70
C GLU A 124 -4.57 5.82 -12.38
N SER A 125 -5.36 6.08 -11.32
CA SER A 125 -5.68 7.42 -10.89
C SER A 125 -4.47 8.14 -10.29
N THR A 126 -3.61 7.43 -9.56
CA THR A 126 -2.35 7.98 -9.04
C THR A 126 -1.41 8.36 -10.18
N ILE A 127 -1.24 7.49 -11.18
CA ILE A 127 -0.42 7.79 -12.36
C ILE A 127 -0.98 9.00 -13.12
N ALA A 128 -2.30 9.07 -13.27
CA ALA A 128 -2.93 10.22 -13.92
C ALA A 128 -2.77 11.52 -13.12
N ALA A 129 -2.83 11.46 -11.78
CA ALA A 129 -2.66 12.60 -10.89
C ALA A 129 -1.22 13.12 -10.84
N THR A 130 -0.24 12.28 -11.18
CA THR A 130 1.20 12.63 -11.19
C THR A 130 1.74 12.89 -12.60
N ARG A 131 0.87 13.08 -13.61
CA ARG A 131 1.29 13.40 -14.98
C ARG A 131 2.16 14.65 -15.04
N PRO A 132 3.03 14.83 -16.06
CA PRO A 132 3.98 15.95 -16.13
C PRO A 132 3.35 17.35 -16.08
N THR A 133 2.06 17.48 -16.38
CA THR A 133 1.31 18.73 -16.31
C THR A 133 0.62 18.95 -14.97
N ALA A 134 0.74 18.04 -14.02
CA ALA A 134 0.20 18.20 -12.67
C ALA A 134 0.89 19.36 -11.94
N ARG A 135 0.16 20.00 -11.02
CA ARG A 135 0.70 21.13 -10.26
C ARG A 135 1.84 20.71 -9.31
N HIS A 136 1.75 19.50 -8.78
CA HIS A 136 2.82 18.87 -8.00
C HIS A 136 3.08 17.48 -8.57
N CYS A 137 4.34 17.20 -8.89
CA CYS A 137 4.82 15.88 -9.30
C CYS A 137 5.97 15.48 -8.37
N PRO A 138 5.89 14.35 -7.67
CA PRO A 138 6.98 13.87 -6.82
C PRO A 138 8.19 13.48 -7.66
N ASN A 139 9.38 13.51 -7.06
CA ASN A 139 10.60 13.06 -7.73
C ASN A 139 10.66 11.55 -7.89
N GLU A 140 10.07 10.83 -6.94
CA GLU A 140 10.13 9.37 -6.92
C GLU A 140 8.72 8.78 -6.77
N ILE A 141 8.39 7.81 -7.63
CA ILE A 141 7.14 7.06 -7.58
C ILE A 141 7.47 5.59 -7.67
N TYR A 142 7.12 4.85 -6.64
CA TYR A 142 7.32 3.41 -6.53
C TYR A 142 5.98 2.68 -6.44
N ILE A 143 5.88 1.60 -7.19
CA ILE A 143 4.73 0.70 -7.17
C ILE A 143 5.10 -0.46 -6.26
N MET A 144 4.44 -0.61 -5.12
CA MET A 144 4.63 -1.74 -4.22
C MET A 144 3.93 -2.98 -4.74
N GLU A 145 4.55 -4.12 -4.48
CA GLU A 145 3.96 -5.41 -4.76
C GLU A 145 2.83 -5.73 -3.79
N ASN A 146 1.71 -6.20 -4.33
CA ASN A 146 0.68 -6.81 -3.51
C ASN A 146 0.58 -8.31 -3.88
N PRO A 147 1.18 -9.20 -3.08
CA PRO A 147 1.21 -10.62 -3.39
C PRO A 147 -0.16 -11.29 -3.35
N THR A 148 -1.13 -10.63 -2.71
CA THR A 148 -2.50 -11.12 -2.54
C THR A 148 -3.19 -11.45 -3.86
N TYR A 149 -2.95 -10.64 -4.90
CA TYR A 149 -3.69 -10.69 -6.15
C TYR A 149 -2.80 -10.87 -7.39
N ILE A 150 -1.51 -11.08 -7.17
CA ILE A 150 -0.59 -11.29 -8.29
C ILE A 150 -0.55 -12.77 -8.63
N HIS A 151 -1.39 -13.12 -9.57
CA HIS A 151 -1.24 -14.36 -10.31
C HIS A 151 -0.59 -14.03 -11.65
N SER A 152 0.46 -14.72 -12.03
CA SER A 152 1.15 -14.55 -13.33
C SER A 152 0.28 -15.03 -14.50
N LEU A 153 -0.99 -14.60 -14.53
CA LEU A 153 -1.98 -15.09 -15.49
C LEU A 153 -2.17 -14.15 -16.70
N GLY A 154 -1.43 -13.04 -16.75
CA GLY A 154 -1.55 -12.14 -17.88
C GLY A 154 -0.70 -10.87 -17.77
N PRO A 155 -0.42 -10.21 -18.90
CA PRO A 155 0.46 -9.06 -18.96
C PRO A 155 -0.01 -7.86 -18.11
N ALA A 156 -1.31 -7.74 -17.89
CA ALA A 156 -1.89 -6.61 -17.15
C ALA A 156 -1.63 -6.68 -15.63
N THR A 157 -1.32 -7.87 -15.12
CA THR A 157 -1.05 -8.12 -13.70
C THR A 157 0.35 -8.70 -13.46
N ASP A 158 1.21 -8.70 -14.50
CA ASP A 158 2.58 -9.18 -14.41
C ASP A 158 3.44 -8.14 -13.69
N PHE A 159 3.75 -8.41 -12.42
CA PHE A 159 4.61 -7.56 -11.62
C PHE A 159 6.09 -7.94 -11.83
N ARG A 160 6.83 -7.04 -12.46
CA ARG A 160 8.28 -7.18 -12.69
C ARG A 160 9.04 -6.14 -11.89
N PRO A 161 9.51 -6.51 -10.68
CA PRO A 161 10.24 -5.57 -9.84
C PRO A 161 11.59 -5.21 -10.46
N ASP A 162 12.03 -3.99 -10.20
CA ASP A 162 13.37 -3.48 -10.54
C ASP A 162 14.05 -2.78 -9.36
N PHE A 163 13.35 -2.71 -8.22
CA PHE A 163 13.84 -2.10 -7.01
C PHE A 163 13.50 -3.00 -5.81
N TYR A 164 14.49 -3.29 -4.97
CA TYR A 164 14.34 -4.19 -3.83
C TYR A 164 14.83 -3.52 -2.55
N ILE A 165 14.08 -3.69 -1.49
CA ILE A 165 14.45 -3.28 -0.14
C ILE A 165 14.81 -4.53 0.66
N ALA A 166 16.12 -4.75 0.84
CA ALA A 166 16.61 -5.84 1.67
C ALA A 166 16.24 -5.60 3.15
N LEU A 167 15.72 -6.65 3.78
CA LEU A 167 15.31 -6.64 5.18
C LEU A 167 16.21 -7.56 6.02
N THR A 168 16.59 -7.08 7.20
CA THR A 168 17.18 -7.93 8.23
C THR A 168 16.13 -8.87 8.81
N LYS A 169 16.56 -9.88 9.59
CA LYS A 169 15.63 -10.76 10.32
C LYS A 169 14.71 -9.97 11.25
N ASP A 170 15.26 -8.97 11.94
CA ASP A 170 14.50 -8.17 12.90
C ASP A 170 13.48 -7.27 12.18
N GLN A 171 13.86 -6.66 11.04
CA GLN A 171 12.93 -5.89 10.22
C GLN A 171 11.82 -6.77 9.63
N MET A 172 12.16 -7.99 9.20
CA MET A 172 11.16 -8.95 8.73
C MET A 172 10.21 -9.36 9.86
N GLN A 173 10.74 -9.66 11.05
CA GLN A 173 9.91 -9.97 12.20
C GLN A 173 9.00 -8.80 12.58
N LYS A 174 9.55 -7.58 12.58
CA LYS A 174 8.76 -6.37 12.85
C LYS A 174 7.62 -6.19 11.85
N LYS A 175 7.86 -6.42 10.55
CA LYS A 175 6.81 -6.40 9.53
C LYS A 175 5.69 -7.38 9.86
N LEU A 176 6.03 -8.61 10.26
CA LEU A 176 5.03 -9.62 10.63
C LEU A 176 4.27 -9.25 11.90
N ASP A 177 4.98 -8.69 12.89
CA ASP A 177 4.37 -8.24 14.14
C ASP A 177 3.38 -7.10 13.87
N LEU A 178 3.76 -6.13 13.02
CA LEU A 178 2.89 -5.02 12.63
C LEU A 178 1.62 -5.51 11.93
N PHE A 179 1.75 -6.45 10.98
CA PHE A 179 0.59 -7.03 10.33
C PHE A 179 -0.29 -7.80 11.33
N SER A 180 0.32 -8.68 12.12
CA SER A 180 -0.44 -9.57 13.02
C SER A 180 -1.12 -8.84 14.17
N GLN A 181 -0.50 -7.79 14.70
CA GLN A 181 -1.02 -7.03 15.84
C GLN A 181 -2.06 -5.99 15.43
N ASN A 182 -1.88 -5.37 14.25
CA ASN A 182 -2.75 -4.28 13.82
C ASN A 182 -3.87 -4.74 12.88
N PHE A 183 -3.72 -5.86 12.19
CA PHE A 183 -4.74 -6.38 11.26
C PHE A 183 -5.16 -7.82 11.57
N PRO A 184 -5.55 -8.13 12.82
CA PRO A 184 -5.97 -9.49 13.19
C PRO A 184 -7.15 -9.98 12.33
N SER A 185 -8.00 -9.05 11.88
CA SER A 185 -9.12 -9.37 10.99
C SER A 185 -8.70 -9.87 9.61
N GLN A 186 -7.47 -9.57 9.17
CA GLN A 186 -6.96 -9.96 7.86
C GLN A 186 -6.18 -11.29 7.86
N ILE A 187 -5.85 -11.82 9.04
CA ILE A 187 -5.06 -13.05 9.14
C ILE A 187 -5.84 -14.25 8.63
N ARG A 188 -5.19 -15.03 7.79
CA ARG A 188 -5.71 -16.28 7.21
C ARG A 188 -4.94 -17.48 7.74
N GLU A 189 -5.38 -18.67 7.35
CA GLU A 189 -4.67 -19.92 7.62
C GLU A 189 -3.24 -19.89 7.09
N GLU A 190 -2.35 -20.65 7.70
CA GLU A 190 -0.91 -20.66 7.44
C GLU A 190 -0.55 -20.87 5.95
N SER A 191 -1.33 -21.64 5.23
CA SER A 191 -1.16 -21.87 3.79
C SER A 191 -1.52 -20.69 2.89
N ASN A 192 -2.13 -19.65 3.45
CA ASN A 192 -2.59 -18.48 2.70
C ASN A 192 -1.51 -17.38 2.68
N TYR A 193 -1.46 -16.61 1.60
CA TYR A 193 -0.53 -15.47 1.48
C TYR A 193 -0.78 -14.35 2.50
N LEU A 194 -1.99 -14.24 3.07
CA LEU A 194 -2.35 -13.33 4.17
C LEU A 194 -2.13 -13.96 5.54
N SER A 195 -1.26 -14.93 5.64
CA SER A 195 -0.74 -15.41 6.91
C SER A 195 0.64 -14.82 7.17
N PRO A 196 1.10 -14.74 8.43
CA PRO A 196 2.48 -14.35 8.74
C PRO A 196 3.50 -15.21 7.98
N GLU A 197 3.25 -16.52 7.85
CA GLU A 197 4.14 -17.41 7.08
C GLU A 197 4.08 -17.16 5.58
N GLY A 198 2.91 -16.88 5.02
CA GLY A 198 2.76 -16.49 3.61
C GLY A 198 3.52 -15.22 3.28
N ILE A 199 3.39 -14.17 4.11
CA ILE A 199 4.14 -12.91 3.96
C ILE A 199 5.65 -13.14 4.11
N ARG A 200 6.09 -13.98 5.06
CA ARG A 200 7.49 -14.36 5.24
C ARG A 200 8.04 -15.08 4.02
N SER A 201 7.30 -16.06 3.51
CA SER A 201 7.69 -16.86 2.35
C SER A 201 7.82 -16.00 1.09
N TRP A 202 6.91 -15.06 0.89
CA TRP A 202 6.96 -14.11 -0.21
C TRP A 202 8.18 -13.19 -0.13
N SER A 203 8.42 -12.60 1.05
CA SER A 203 9.61 -11.77 1.28
C SER A 203 10.91 -12.57 1.14
N ARG A 204 10.89 -13.87 1.47
CA ARG A 204 12.02 -14.78 1.24
C ARG A 204 12.26 -15.01 -0.24
N TYR A 205 11.20 -15.23 -1.04
CA TYR A 205 11.28 -15.37 -2.48
C TYR A 205 11.93 -14.12 -3.13
N ARG A 206 11.45 -12.93 -2.78
CA ARG A 206 12.02 -11.66 -3.27
C ARG A 206 13.46 -11.44 -2.78
N GLY A 207 13.78 -11.91 -1.58
CA GLY A 207 15.16 -11.90 -1.08
C GLY A 207 16.08 -12.75 -1.94
N ILE A 208 15.67 -13.95 -2.36
CA ILE A 208 16.46 -14.84 -3.22
C ILE A 208 16.76 -14.18 -4.57
N GLU A 209 15.82 -13.48 -5.17
CA GLU A 209 16.02 -12.76 -6.45
C GLU A 209 17.18 -11.73 -6.35
N CYS A 210 17.27 -11.01 -5.24
CA CYS A 210 18.31 -9.99 -5.03
C CYS A 210 19.47 -10.44 -4.14
N ARG A 211 19.62 -11.76 -3.88
CA ARG A 211 20.68 -12.37 -3.06
C ARG A 211 20.72 -11.87 -1.61
N GLN A 212 19.54 -11.61 -1.05
CA GLN A 212 19.34 -11.24 0.34
C GLN A 212 18.51 -12.29 1.07
N GLN A 213 18.47 -12.23 2.40
CA GLN A 213 17.68 -13.16 3.17
C GLN A 213 16.18 -12.90 2.99
N TYR A 214 15.77 -11.65 3.06
CA TYR A 214 14.41 -11.17 2.83
C TYR A 214 14.46 -9.85 2.05
N ALA A 215 13.46 -9.59 1.25
CA ALA A 215 13.26 -8.30 0.60
C ALA A 215 11.77 -8.01 0.36
N GLU A 216 11.45 -6.74 0.28
CA GLU A 216 10.26 -6.24 -0.39
C GLU A 216 10.64 -5.79 -1.80
N ALA A 217 9.70 -5.97 -2.72
CA ALA A 217 9.93 -5.68 -4.13
C ALA A 217 9.02 -4.53 -4.61
N PHE A 218 9.61 -3.66 -5.41
CA PHE A 218 8.94 -2.50 -5.97
C PHE A 218 9.24 -2.41 -7.47
N LYS A 219 8.33 -1.75 -8.18
CA LYS A 219 8.56 -1.29 -9.54
C LYS A 219 8.77 0.21 -9.53
N THR A 220 9.86 0.69 -10.10
CA THR A 220 10.10 2.11 -10.28
C THR A 220 9.23 2.63 -11.43
N PHE A 221 8.31 3.53 -11.14
CA PHE A 221 7.56 4.25 -12.17
C PHE A 221 8.32 5.50 -12.60
N GLN A 222 8.82 6.28 -11.62
CA GLN A 222 9.59 7.49 -11.87
C GLN A 222 10.69 7.63 -10.81
N ARG A 223 11.86 8.09 -11.23
CA ARG A 223 12.91 8.53 -10.33
C ARG A 223 13.72 9.64 -11.00
N VAL A 224 13.69 10.81 -10.39
CA VAL A 224 14.48 11.99 -10.79
C VAL A 224 15.52 12.26 -9.70
N VAL A 225 16.79 12.29 -10.06
CA VAL A 225 17.95 12.49 -9.17
C VAL A 225 18.71 13.74 -9.56
#